data_d5f47c512a7487c8ddfd86b89ff39733
#
_entry.id   d5f47c512a7487c8ddfd86b89ff39733
#
_cell.length_a   1.000
_cell.length_b   1.000
_cell.length_c   1.000
_cell.angle_alpha   90.00
_cell.angle_beta   90.00
_cell.angle_gamma   90.00
#
_symmetry.space_group_name_H-M   'P 1'
#
loop_
_entity.id
_entity.type
_entity.pdbx_description
1 polymer ?
#
loop_
_entity_poly.entity_id
_entity_poly.type
_entity_poly.pdbx_seq_one_letter_code
_entity_poly.pdbx_strand_id
1 'polypeptide(L)'
;MPRKPARKKSAPRQSSAAAPSSVPSAHGRFDYSAIVDRPLLRWPKGARVAVWLIPNIEHFLFDRPGTPISREGNPLNPDIRNYSWRDYGVRVGIWRMMEIMERHGIRGTVALNSDVCNEYPRIIEEGKKLGWEWMGHGTTNSILLNSQSAAQERAIITETVATITASVGKAPRGWLSPALSETVNTLDILAANGIEYVGNWVNDDQPYPMKVKRGRMFSMPYSQEINDIPAMLGLHQSAERFGQMICDQFDVLYEDGAKTGRVMSICTHPFLVGQPHRSKYFAKALAHITSRQDVWVATGGEIIDWYKQHYLKQ
;
A
#
# COMPACT_ATOMS: atom_id res chain seq x y z
N MET A 1 21.40 -54.66 45.79
CA MET A 1 20.25 -53.77 45.53
C MET A 1 20.77 -52.36 45.27
N PRO A 2 20.62 -51.79 44.06
CA PRO A 2 21.09 -50.42 43.80
C PRO A 2 19.98 -49.42 44.18
N ARG A 3 20.40 -48.34 44.83
CA ARG A 3 19.55 -47.22 45.31
C ARG A 3 19.07 -46.39 44.10
N LYS A 4 17.76 -46.11 44.01
CA LYS A 4 17.14 -45.19 43.05
C LYS A 4 17.61 -43.75 43.27
N PRO A 5 17.91 -42.95 42.22
CA PRO A 5 18.23 -41.55 42.40
C PRO A 5 16.98 -40.72 42.70
N ALA A 6 17.13 -39.75 43.63
CA ALA A 6 16.10 -38.84 44.04
C ALA A 6 15.68 -37.88 42.93
N ARG A 7 14.35 -37.78 42.71
CA ARG A 7 13.73 -36.84 41.78
C ARG A 7 13.89 -35.41 42.28
N LYS A 8 14.68 -34.57 41.59
CA LYS A 8 14.72 -33.11 41.85
C LYS A 8 13.35 -32.51 41.50
N LYS A 9 12.70 -31.90 42.47
CA LYS A 9 11.49 -31.09 42.25
C LYS A 9 11.88 -29.84 41.46
N SER A 10 11.33 -29.68 40.27
CA SER A 10 11.43 -28.43 39.50
C SER A 10 10.68 -27.32 40.23
N ALA A 11 11.35 -26.18 40.44
CA ALA A 11 10.73 -24.95 40.93
C ALA A 11 9.63 -24.47 39.97
N PRO A 12 8.54 -23.85 40.47
CA PRO A 12 7.49 -23.32 39.62
C PRO A 12 8.05 -22.18 38.77
N ARG A 13 7.88 -22.29 37.43
CA ARG A 13 8.12 -21.18 36.49
C ARG A 13 7.22 -20.02 36.91
N GLN A 14 7.82 -18.92 37.38
CA GLN A 14 7.11 -17.65 37.48
C GLN A 14 6.66 -17.25 36.05
N SER A 15 5.35 -17.19 35.85
CA SER A 15 4.78 -16.57 34.64
C SER A 15 5.13 -15.08 34.74
N SER A 16 6.04 -14.62 33.87
CA SER A 16 6.22 -13.20 33.67
C SER A 16 4.90 -12.65 33.11
N ALA A 17 4.15 -11.91 33.91
CA ALA A 17 3.03 -11.12 33.42
C ALA A 17 3.58 -10.20 32.33
N ALA A 18 3.09 -10.34 31.11
CA ALA A 18 3.41 -9.44 30.03
C ALA A 18 3.05 -8.01 30.47
N ALA A 19 3.96 -7.06 30.24
CA ALA A 19 3.66 -5.66 30.47
C ALA A 19 2.35 -5.30 29.73
N PRO A 20 1.45 -4.49 30.33
CA PRO A 20 0.20 -4.15 29.69
C PRO A 20 0.50 -3.51 28.32
N SER A 21 -0.13 -4.03 27.27
CA SER A 21 -0.03 -3.49 25.92
C SER A 21 -0.39 -2.01 25.94
N SER A 22 0.49 -1.14 25.43
CA SER A 22 0.21 0.29 25.23
C SER A 22 -0.82 0.54 24.15
N VAL A 23 -1.23 -0.50 23.41
CA VAL A 23 -2.22 -0.43 22.33
C VAL A 23 -3.62 -0.55 22.95
N PRO A 24 -4.52 0.42 22.70
CA PRO A 24 -5.88 0.37 23.22
C PRO A 24 -6.66 -0.81 22.61
N SER A 25 -7.66 -1.31 23.33
CA SER A 25 -8.53 -2.40 22.89
C SER A 25 -9.47 -2.01 21.72
N ALA A 26 -9.69 -0.70 21.52
CA ALA A 26 -10.49 -0.18 20.42
C ALA A 26 -9.71 0.92 19.68
N HIS A 27 -9.75 0.90 18.35
CA HIS A 27 -8.97 1.84 17.54
C HIS A 27 -9.47 3.29 17.61
N GLY A 28 -10.80 3.52 17.81
CA GLY A 28 -11.39 4.86 17.92
C GLY A 28 -11.24 5.78 16.71
N ARG A 29 -10.87 5.24 15.53
CA ARG A 29 -10.53 6.04 14.35
C ARG A 29 -11.69 6.28 13.40
N PHE A 30 -12.70 5.43 13.42
CA PHE A 30 -13.93 5.56 12.65
C PHE A 30 -15.05 4.76 13.33
N ASP A 31 -16.30 5.08 13.00
CA ASP A 31 -17.46 4.35 13.47
C ASP A 31 -17.87 3.33 12.39
N TYR A 32 -18.47 2.22 12.81
CA TYR A 32 -19.01 1.23 11.87
C TYR A 32 -20.07 1.86 10.98
N SER A 33 -20.00 1.59 9.69
CA SER A 33 -20.96 2.04 8.69
C SER A 33 -21.09 0.97 7.62
N ALA A 34 -22.21 0.26 7.61
CA ALA A 34 -22.49 -0.71 6.56
C ALA A 34 -22.69 -0.01 5.22
N ILE A 35 -22.09 -0.55 4.15
CA ILE A 35 -22.15 0.08 2.81
C ILE A 35 -23.59 0.22 2.29
N VAL A 36 -24.49 -0.66 2.71
CA VAL A 36 -25.92 -0.68 2.31
C VAL A 36 -26.73 0.47 2.94
N ASP A 37 -26.22 1.06 4.02
CA ASP A 37 -26.89 2.15 4.76
C ASP A 37 -26.33 3.54 4.39
N ARG A 38 -25.32 3.58 3.50
CA ARG A 38 -24.64 4.82 3.12
C ARG A 38 -25.39 5.57 2.02
N PRO A 39 -25.21 6.90 1.92
CA PRO A 39 -25.62 7.66 0.76
C PRO A 39 -25.04 7.07 -0.53
N LEU A 40 -25.84 7.09 -1.61
CA LEU A 40 -25.41 6.54 -2.89
C LEU A 40 -24.25 7.35 -3.46
N LEU A 41 -23.08 6.72 -3.57
CA LEU A 41 -21.91 7.31 -4.19
C LEU A 41 -22.07 7.30 -5.72
N ARG A 42 -21.73 8.41 -6.38
CA ARG A 42 -21.71 8.55 -7.84
C ARG A 42 -20.38 9.15 -8.26
N TRP A 43 -19.68 8.48 -9.14
CA TRP A 43 -18.44 8.98 -9.73
C TRP A 43 -18.69 9.92 -10.91
N PRO A 44 -17.67 10.67 -11.38
CA PRO A 44 -17.79 11.56 -12.53
C PRO A 44 -18.36 10.84 -13.75
N LYS A 45 -19.20 11.53 -14.52
CA LYS A 45 -19.80 11.03 -15.77
C LYS A 45 -20.59 9.72 -15.62
N GLY A 46 -21.04 9.40 -14.41
CA GLY A 46 -21.80 8.18 -14.14
C GLY A 46 -20.96 6.91 -14.06
N ALA A 47 -19.62 7.03 -13.92
CA ALA A 47 -18.76 5.87 -13.80
C ALA A 47 -19.15 5.01 -12.59
N ARG A 48 -19.09 3.71 -12.75
CA ARG A 48 -19.45 2.70 -11.75
C ARG A 48 -18.29 2.42 -10.81
N VAL A 49 -17.08 2.39 -11.36
CA VAL A 49 -15.85 2.08 -10.62
C VAL A 49 -14.82 3.17 -10.87
N ALA A 50 -14.24 3.68 -9.79
CA ALA A 50 -13.02 4.43 -9.83
C ALA A 50 -11.84 3.45 -9.72
N VAL A 51 -11.03 3.31 -10.75
CA VAL A 51 -9.87 2.42 -10.77
C VAL A 51 -8.63 3.18 -10.34
N TRP A 52 -8.02 2.70 -9.27
CA TRP A 52 -6.86 3.28 -8.61
C TRP A 52 -5.67 2.33 -8.68
N LEU A 53 -4.72 2.59 -9.58
CA LEU A 53 -3.52 1.77 -9.73
C LEU A 53 -2.37 2.32 -8.89
N ILE A 54 -1.79 1.45 -8.05
CA ILE A 54 -0.77 1.83 -7.07
C ILE A 54 0.52 1.03 -7.34
N PRO A 55 1.46 1.58 -8.13
CA PRO A 55 2.82 1.06 -8.16
C PRO A 55 3.52 1.38 -6.83
N ASN A 56 4.05 0.35 -6.16
CA ASN A 56 4.89 0.52 -4.98
C ASN A 56 6.35 0.58 -5.45
N ILE A 57 6.93 1.77 -5.45
CA ILE A 57 8.33 1.98 -5.85
C ILE A 57 9.16 2.08 -4.60
N GLU A 58 9.86 0.99 -4.31
CA GLU A 58 10.47 0.75 -3.01
C GLU A 58 11.99 0.77 -3.11
N HIS A 59 12.62 1.32 -2.07
CA HIS A 59 14.02 1.22 -1.77
C HIS A 59 14.25 0.25 -0.62
N PHE A 60 15.34 -0.53 -0.68
CA PHE A 60 15.75 -1.45 0.36
C PHE A 60 17.22 -1.24 0.71
N LEU A 61 17.53 -1.26 1.99
CA LEU A 61 18.91 -1.21 2.47
C LEU A 61 19.63 -2.54 2.18
N PHE A 62 20.90 -2.47 1.78
CA PHE A 62 21.67 -3.66 1.41
C PHE A 62 21.90 -4.62 2.59
N ASP A 63 22.09 -4.08 3.79
CA ASP A 63 22.26 -4.86 5.03
C ASP A 63 20.92 -5.42 5.58
N ARG A 64 19.79 -4.91 5.08
CA ARG A 64 18.43 -5.27 5.50
C ARG A 64 17.46 -5.26 4.31
N PRO A 65 17.60 -6.17 3.35
CA PRO A 65 16.84 -6.11 2.08
C PRO A 65 15.38 -6.57 2.19
N GLY A 66 14.77 -6.49 3.37
CA GLY A 66 13.39 -6.86 3.62
C GLY A 66 13.17 -8.37 3.84
N THR A 67 11.90 -8.80 3.81
CA THR A 67 11.55 -10.20 4.02
C THR A 67 12.18 -11.10 2.95
N PRO A 68 12.92 -12.17 3.32
CA PRO A 68 13.52 -13.09 2.37
C PRO A 68 12.49 -13.77 1.46
N ILE A 69 12.86 -14.04 0.22
CA ILE A 69 12.04 -14.78 -0.75
C ILE A 69 11.74 -16.20 -0.25
N SER A 70 12.78 -16.86 0.30
CA SER A 70 12.65 -18.18 0.92
C SER A 70 12.81 -18.04 2.43
N ARG A 71 11.88 -18.64 3.17
CA ARG A 71 11.93 -18.71 4.64
C ARG A 71 12.66 -19.98 5.12
N GLU A 72 13.06 -20.85 4.20
CA GLU A 72 13.78 -22.09 4.50
C GLU A 72 15.28 -21.83 4.63
N GLY A 73 15.88 -22.36 5.67
CA GLY A 73 17.30 -22.26 5.96
C GLY A 73 17.73 -21.04 6.79
N ASN A 74 19.04 -20.89 6.98
CA ASN A 74 19.62 -19.76 7.68
C ASN A 74 19.49 -18.48 6.84
N PRO A 75 19.21 -17.32 7.44
CA PRO A 75 19.22 -16.05 6.72
C PRO A 75 20.60 -15.80 6.10
N LEU A 76 20.61 -15.37 4.84
CA LEU A 76 21.84 -14.96 4.17
C LEU A 76 22.30 -13.60 4.70
N ASN A 77 23.63 -13.45 4.88
CA ASN A 77 24.21 -12.16 5.26
C ASN A 77 25.57 -11.97 4.56
N PRO A 78 25.69 -11.09 3.57
CA PRO A 78 24.59 -10.29 2.97
C PRO A 78 23.61 -11.15 2.16
N ASP A 79 22.31 -10.75 2.12
CA ASP A 79 21.30 -11.41 1.30
C ASP A 79 21.24 -10.79 -0.12
N ILE A 80 22.25 -11.10 -0.91
CA ILE A 80 22.41 -10.59 -2.28
C ILE A 80 21.22 -11.01 -3.17
N ARG A 81 20.73 -12.25 -3.01
CA ARG A 81 19.61 -12.77 -3.80
C ARG A 81 18.34 -11.96 -3.60
N ASN A 82 17.96 -11.71 -2.34
CA ASN A 82 16.76 -10.95 -2.00
C ASN A 82 16.90 -9.47 -2.38
N TYR A 83 18.07 -8.87 -2.10
CA TYR A 83 18.37 -7.49 -2.47
C TYR A 83 18.32 -7.29 -4.00
N SER A 84 19.08 -8.07 -4.77
CA SER A 84 19.15 -7.91 -6.22
C SER A 84 17.85 -8.22 -6.95
N TRP A 85 17.02 -9.11 -6.38
CA TRP A 85 15.67 -9.35 -6.91
C TRP A 85 14.77 -8.11 -6.80
N ARG A 86 14.80 -7.43 -5.65
CA ARG A 86 14.07 -6.17 -5.47
C ARG A 86 14.65 -5.05 -6.31
N ASP A 87 15.97 -4.96 -6.41
CA ASP A 87 16.68 -3.98 -7.24
C ASP A 87 16.32 -4.09 -8.74
N TYR A 88 15.98 -5.30 -9.22
CA TYR A 88 15.41 -5.48 -10.56
C TYR A 88 14.19 -4.58 -10.80
N GLY A 89 13.38 -4.34 -9.78
CA GLY A 89 12.18 -3.51 -9.86
C GLY A 89 12.49 -2.10 -10.33
N VAL A 90 13.45 -1.43 -9.70
CA VAL A 90 13.83 -0.04 -10.01
C VAL A 90 14.73 0.06 -11.24
N ARG A 91 15.48 -0.99 -11.57
CA ARG A 91 16.37 -1.02 -12.75
C ARG A 91 15.66 -1.33 -14.06
N VAL A 92 14.69 -2.24 -14.05
CA VAL A 92 14.06 -2.79 -15.26
C VAL A 92 12.54 -2.83 -15.15
N GLY A 93 12.01 -3.36 -14.05
CA GLY A 93 10.58 -3.67 -13.92
C GLY A 93 9.68 -2.45 -14.03
N ILE A 94 10.07 -1.33 -13.41
CA ILE A 94 9.29 -0.09 -13.42
C ILE A 94 9.12 0.48 -14.83
N TRP A 95 10.15 0.42 -15.66
CA TRP A 95 10.12 0.95 -17.03
C TRP A 95 9.10 0.19 -17.90
N ARG A 96 9.08 -1.14 -17.76
CA ARG A 96 8.07 -1.97 -18.44
C ARG A 96 6.66 -1.70 -17.93
N MET A 97 6.49 -1.46 -16.63
CA MET A 97 5.19 -1.09 -16.06
C MET A 97 4.73 0.27 -16.57
N MET A 98 5.61 1.28 -16.64
CA MET A 98 5.31 2.60 -17.18
C MET A 98 4.77 2.49 -18.62
N GLU A 99 5.47 1.77 -19.49
CA GLU A 99 5.03 1.53 -20.88
C GLU A 99 3.66 0.85 -20.98
N ILE A 100 3.40 -0.14 -20.11
CA ILE A 100 2.11 -0.84 -20.07
C ILE A 100 1.01 0.12 -19.60
N MET A 101 1.23 0.85 -18.52
CA MET A 101 0.25 1.78 -17.95
C MET A 101 -0.06 2.92 -18.93
N GLU A 102 0.95 3.50 -19.53
CA GLU A 102 0.81 4.57 -20.55
C GLU A 102 -0.02 4.11 -21.75
N ARG A 103 0.25 2.90 -22.26
CA ARG A 103 -0.49 2.29 -23.38
C ARG A 103 -2.00 2.16 -23.10
N HIS A 104 -2.36 2.00 -21.83
CA HIS A 104 -3.76 1.91 -21.39
C HIS A 104 -4.31 3.23 -20.82
N GLY A 105 -3.57 4.33 -20.94
CA GLY A 105 -3.99 5.64 -20.43
C GLY A 105 -4.13 5.71 -18.92
N ILE A 106 -3.39 4.88 -18.17
CA ILE A 106 -3.48 4.77 -16.72
C ILE A 106 -2.35 5.56 -16.06
N ARG A 107 -2.72 6.52 -15.20
CA ARG A 107 -1.78 7.22 -14.33
C ARG A 107 -1.68 6.49 -12.99
N GLY A 108 -0.44 6.31 -12.51
CA GLY A 108 -0.22 5.71 -11.20
C GLY A 108 -0.39 6.71 -10.06
N THR A 109 -0.85 6.22 -8.91
CA THR A 109 -0.62 6.87 -7.62
C THR A 109 0.45 6.06 -6.90
N VAL A 110 1.68 6.54 -6.95
CA VAL A 110 2.85 5.78 -6.52
C VAL A 110 2.99 5.80 -5.00
N ALA A 111 3.07 4.64 -4.36
CA ALA A 111 3.61 4.54 -3.01
C ALA A 111 5.13 4.60 -3.10
N LEU A 112 5.73 5.73 -2.67
CA LEU A 112 7.11 6.08 -2.91
C LEU A 112 7.92 6.12 -1.61
N ASN A 113 8.93 5.25 -1.48
CA ASN A 113 9.95 5.50 -0.48
C ASN A 113 10.77 6.75 -0.88
N SER A 114 11.03 7.65 0.06
CA SER A 114 11.73 8.89 -0.25
C SER A 114 13.19 8.70 -0.69
N ASP A 115 13.83 7.61 -0.29
CA ASP A 115 15.20 7.30 -0.73
C ASP A 115 15.27 7.03 -2.25
N VAL A 116 14.17 6.61 -2.88
CA VAL A 116 14.07 6.49 -4.35
C VAL A 116 14.32 7.83 -5.04
N CYS A 117 13.93 8.95 -4.42
CA CYS A 117 14.16 10.29 -4.98
C CYS A 117 15.65 10.59 -5.15
N ASN A 118 16.47 10.12 -4.20
CA ASN A 118 17.91 10.36 -4.18
C ASN A 118 18.68 9.32 -5.01
N GLU A 119 18.28 8.03 -4.86
CA GLU A 119 19.01 6.90 -5.48
C GLU A 119 18.63 6.69 -6.95
N TYR A 120 17.36 6.97 -7.31
CA TYR A 120 16.82 6.69 -8.64
C TYR A 120 16.04 7.87 -9.24
N PRO A 121 16.62 9.10 -9.31
CA PRO A 121 15.90 10.34 -9.70
C PRO A 121 15.27 10.24 -11.10
N ARG A 122 15.82 9.40 -11.97
CA ARG A 122 15.30 9.18 -13.33
C ARG A 122 13.87 8.62 -13.32
N ILE A 123 13.50 7.84 -12.30
CA ILE A 123 12.13 7.31 -12.13
C ILE A 123 11.16 8.45 -11.83
N ILE A 124 11.59 9.38 -10.97
CA ILE A 124 10.77 10.56 -10.62
C ILE A 124 10.54 11.46 -11.84
N GLU A 125 11.60 11.73 -12.62
CA GLU A 125 11.50 12.51 -13.85
C GLU A 125 10.49 11.93 -14.83
N GLU A 126 10.52 10.60 -15.05
CA GLU A 126 9.61 9.96 -15.98
C GLU A 126 8.17 9.91 -15.45
N GLY A 127 7.97 9.54 -14.19
CA GLY A 127 6.64 9.55 -13.58
C GLY A 127 6.00 10.94 -13.57
N LYS A 128 6.80 12.02 -13.43
CA LYS A 128 6.31 13.43 -13.59
C LYS A 128 5.79 13.67 -15.01
N LYS A 129 6.49 13.23 -16.05
CA LYS A 129 6.04 13.36 -17.45
C LYS A 129 4.74 12.59 -17.72
N LEU A 130 4.60 11.41 -17.11
CA LEU A 130 3.39 10.57 -17.18
C LEU A 130 2.23 11.11 -16.31
N GLY A 131 2.43 12.22 -15.59
CA GLY A 131 1.40 12.83 -14.75
C GLY A 131 1.02 12.00 -13.53
N TRP A 132 1.94 11.20 -13.00
CA TRP A 132 1.69 10.35 -11.84
C TRP A 132 1.56 11.16 -10.56
N GLU A 133 0.73 10.68 -9.64
CA GLU A 133 0.65 11.17 -8.26
C GLU A 133 1.62 10.40 -7.37
N TRP A 134 2.08 11.04 -6.29
CA TRP A 134 3.06 10.48 -5.37
C TRP A 134 2.50 10.47 -3.95
N MET A 135 2.44 9.29 -3.33
CA MET A 135 2.15 9.10 -1.91
C MET A 135 3.45 8.85 -1.15
N GLY A 136 3.52 9.30 0.10
CA GLY A 136 4.61 8.91 0.98
C GLY A 136 4.52 7.43 1.38
N HIS A 137 5.69 6.76 1.42
CA HIS A 137 5.81 5.33 1.78
C HIS A 137 6.98 5.10 2.75
N GLY A 138 7.25 6.06 3.67
CA GLY A 138 8.46 6.04 4.50
C GLY A 138 9.73 6.34 3.72
N THR A 139 10.89 6.32 4.42
CA THR A 139 12.18 6.55 3.77
C THR A 139 12.62 5.34 2.94
N THR A 140 12.53 4.15 3.50
CA THR A 140 12.87 2.87 2.89
C THR A 140 11.94 1.77 3.40
N ASN A 141 11.73 0.72 2.61
CA ASN A 141 10.91 -0.43 3.02
C ASN A 141 11.62 -1.37 4.04
N SER A 142 12.89 -1.10 4.30
CA SER A 142 13.65 -1.80 5.35
C SER A 142 13.32 -1.32 6.77
N ILE A 143 12.53 -0.24 6.93
CA ILE A 143 12.16 0.36 8.23
C ILE A 143 10.64 0.44 8.34
N LEU A 144 10.06 -0.32 9.29
CA LEU A 144 8.63 -0.33 9.55
C LEU A 144 8.28 0.66 10.68
N LEU A 145 7.16 1.39 10.55
CA LEU A 145 6.76 2.41 11.52
C LEU A 145 6.42 1.83 12.90
N ASN A 146 5.78 0.66 12.94
CA ASN A 146 5.35 0.01 14.19
C ASN A 146 6.51 -0.43 15.11
N SER A 147 7.74 -0.44 14.60
CA SER A 147 8.96 -0.73 15.38
C SER A 147 9.67 0.53 15.89
N GLN A 148 9.13 1.73 15.61
CA GLN A 148 9.76 3.00 15.93
C GLN A 148 9.17 3.63 17.19
N SER A 149 9.96 4.42 17.90
CA SER A 149 9.45 5.35 18.91
C SER A 149 8.63 6.46 18.23
N ALA A 150 7.74 7.12 18.96
CA ALA A 150 6.93 8.22 18.42
C ALA A 150 7.77 9.38 17.84
N ALA A 151 8.97 9.62 18.38
CA ALA A 151 9.89 10.64 17.87
C ALA A 151 10.53 10.20 16.54
N GLN A 152 10.96 8.94 16.43
CA GLN A 152 11.50 8.36 15.19
C GLN A 152 10.45 8.28 14.10
N GLU A 153 9.23 7.81 14.43
CA GLU A 153 8.12 7.78 13.49
C GLU A 153 7.82 9.16 12.92
N ARG A 154 7.75 10.19 13.77
CA ARG A 154 7.56 11.58 13.34
C ARG A 154 8.70 12.04 12.42
N ALA A 155 9.95 11.75 12.77
CA ALA A 155 11.11 12.11 11.95
C ALA A 155 11.02 11.47 10.57
N ILE A 156 10.75 10.17 10.48
CA ILE A 156 10.59 9.42 9.21
C ILE A 156 9.49 10.04 8.34
N ILE A 157 8.32 10.30 8.91
CA ILE A 157 7.20 10.86 8.15
C ILE A 157 7.55 12.26 7.65
N THR A 158 8.10 13.12 8.50
CA THR A 158 8.46 14.50 8.14
C THR A 158 9.54 14.52 7.05
N GLU A 159 10.57 13.69 7.18
CA GLU A 159 11.65 13.56 6.19
C GLU A 159 11.10 13.05 4.85
N THR A 160 10.26 12.02 4.87
CA THR A 160 9.63 11.46 3.67
C THR A 160 8.86 12.55 2.91
N VAL A 161 8.00 13.32 3.62
CA VAL A 161 7.22 14.40 3.02
C VAL A 161 8.12 15.48 2.44
N ALA A 162 9.15 15.91 3.18
CA ALA A 162 10.07 16.94 2.74
C ALA A 162 10.87 16.52 1.50
N THR A 163 11.42 15.31 1.47
CA THR A 163 12.23 14.78 0.36
C THR A 163 11.39 14.61 -0.90
N ILE A 164 10.18 14.03 -0.79
CA ILE A 164 9.28 13.91 -1.93
C ILE A 164 8.90 15.30 -2.46
N THR A 165 8.58 16.25 -1.56
CA THR A 165 8.23 17.61 -1.94
C THR A 165 9.36 18.29 -2.73
N ALA A 166 10.58 18.16 -2.27
CA ALA A 166 11.75 18.73 -2.95
C ALA A 166 11.97 18.14 -4.35
N SER A 167 11.81 16.81 -4.50
CA SER A 167 12.07 16.09 -5.76
C SER A 167 10.94 16.23 -6.78
N VAL A 168 9.70 16.20 -6.31
CA VAL A 168 8.51 16.23 -7.18
C VAL A 168 8.05 17.65 -7.46
N GLY A 169 8.30 18.60 -6.54
CA GLY A 169 7.83 19.98 -6.58
C GLY A 169 6.44 20.17 -5.97
N LYS A 170 5.85 19.12 -5.36
CA LYS A 170 4.54 19.14 -4.70
C LYS A 170 4.55 18.18 -3.53
N ALA A 171 3.97 18.61 -2.40
CA ALA A 171 3.84 17.74 -1.23
C ALA A 171 2.92 16.55 -1.50
N PRO A 172 3.24 15.34 -1.00
CA PRO A 172 2.35 14.19 -1.08
C PRO A 172 1.09 14.45 -0.25
N ARG A 173 -0.07 14.11 -0.80
CA ARG A 173 -1.37 14.19 -0.11
C ARG A 173 -1.80 12.85 0.45
N GLY A 174 -1.28 11.76 -0.10
CA GLY A 174 -1.55 10.40 0.29
C GLY A 174 -0.38 9.75 1.03
N TRP A 175 -0.70 8.71 1.77
CA TRP A 175 0.27 7.90 2.48
C TRP A 175 -0.10 6.42 2.44
N LEU A 176 0.89 5.58 2.24
CA LEU A 176 0.85 4.15 2.45
C LEU A 176 2.06 3.76 3.30
N SER A 177 1.86 3.23 4.49
CA SER A 177 2.99 2.81 5.32
C SER A 177 3.65 1.54 4.78
N PRO A 178 4.99 1.38 4.86
CA PRO A 178 5.65 0.12 4.56
C PRO A 178 4.98 -1.04 5.30
N ALA A 179 4.61 -2.10 4.56
CA ALA A 179 3.83 -3.24 5.06
C ALA A 179 2.54 -2.85 5.82
N LEU A 180 1.90 -1.73 5.48
CA LEU A 180 0.72 -1.15 6.15
C LEU A 180 0.93 -0.93 7.66
N SER A 181 2.19 -0.79 8.10
CA SER A 181 2.54 -0.69 9.52
C SER A 181 2.17 0.66 10.10
N GLU A 182 1.48 0.67 11.24
CA GLU A 182 1.12 1.87 11.98
C GLU A 182 1.40 1.72 13.48
N THR A 183 1.59 2.85 14.15
CA THR A 183 1.42 2.99 15.59
C THR A 183 0.08 3.67 15.90
N VAL A 184 -0.27 3.77 17.17
CA VAL A 184 -1.47 4.53 17.58
C VAL A 184 -1.39 6.03 17.25
N ASN A 185 -0.21 6.54 16.90
CA ASN A 185 0.05 7.96 16.62
C ASN A 185 0.11 8.27 15.12
N THR A 186 0.29 7.27 14.25
CA THR A 186 0.59 7.44 12.82
C THR A 186 -0.36 8.42 12.14
N LEU A 187 -1.68 8.21 12.25
CA LEU A 187 -2.66 9.05 11.58
C LEU A 187 -2.62 10.51 12.03
N ASP A 188 -2.38 10.75 13.33
CA ASP A 188 -2.26 12.12 13.85
C ASP A 188 -0.98 12.81 13.38
N ILE A 189 0.11 12.05 13.25
CA ILE A 189 1.39 12.56 12.70
C ILE A 189 1.26 12.86 11.21
N LEU A 190 0.62 11.98 10.45
CA LEU A 190 0.36 12.16 9.03
C LEU A 190 -0.49 13.42 8.77
N ALA A 191 -1.59 13.58 9.49
CA ALA A 191 -2.45 14.76 9.39
C ALA A 191 -1.69 16.06 9.73
N ALA A 192 -0.80 16.03 10.74
CA ALA A 192 0.05 17.18 11.09
C ALA A 192 1.10 17.51 10.01
N ASN A 193 1.43 16.58 9.10
CA ASN A 193 2.32 16.78 7.96
C ASN A 193 1.57 17.04 6.64
N GLY A 194 0.26 17.33 6.70
CA GLY A 194 -0.54 17.69 5.52
C GLY A 194 -1.03 16.51 4.68
N ILE A 195 -0.89 15.28 5.17
CA ILE A 195 -1.44 14.10 4.50
C ILE A 195 -2.96 14.09 4.70
N GLU A 196 -3.70 13.90 3.62
CA GLU A 196 -5.17 13.94 3.60
C GLU A 196 -5.82 12.56 3.53
N TYR A 197 -5.12 11.56 2.94
CA TYR A 197 -5.65 10.19 2.86
C TYR A 197 -4.57 9.13 3.06
N VAL A 198 -5.02 7.96 3.54
CA VAL A 198 -4.16 6.78 3.78
C VAL A 198 -4.75 5.54 3.14
N GLY A 199 -3.88 4.63 2.67
CA GLY A 199 -4.24 3.31 2.15
C GLY A 199 -4.04 2.17 3.16
N ASN A 200 -3.71 2.44 4.43
CA ASN A 200 -3.31 1.41 5.37
C ASN A 200 -4.46 0.51 5.87
N TRP A 201 -5.71 0.98 5.75
CA TRP A 201 -6.90 0.29 6.27
C TRP A 201 -7.67 -0.36 5.11
N VAL A 202 -7.53 -1.68 4.99
CA VAL A 202 -8.01 -2.48 3.84
C VAL A 202 -9.41 -3.07 4.10
N ASN A 203 -10.36 -2.23 4.45
CA ASN A 203 -11.65 -2.68 5.02
C ASN A 203 -12.89 -2.10 4.34
N ASP A 204 -12.75 -1.50 3.15
CA ASP A 204 -13.88 -0.87 2.47
C ASP A 204 -13.70 -0.82 0.94
N ASP A 205 -14.82 -0.63 0.22
CA ASP A 205 -14.85 -0.36 -1.24
C ASP A 205 -15.11 1.13 -1.55
N GLN A 206 -15.26 1.97 -0.52
CA GLN A 206 -15.52 3.40 -0.66
C GLN A 206 -14.62 4.20 0.30
N PRO A 207 -14.19 5.42 -0.06
CA PRO A 207 -13.51 6.29 0.88
C PRO A 207 -14.42 6.61 2.07
N TYR A 208 -13.81 6.79 3.23
CA TYR A 208 -14.53 7.23 4.42
C TYR A 208 -13.65 8.12 5.32
N PRO A 209 -14.28 9.06 6.10
CA PRO A 209 -13.51 9.93 6.99
C PRO A 209 -12.99 9.18 8.21
N MET A 210 -11.79 9.55 8.63
CA MET A 210 -11.13 9.02 9.83
C MET A 210 -10.96 10.11 10.88
N LYS A 211 -11.07 9.73 12.16
CA LYS A 211 -10.91 10.62 13.31
C LYS A 211 -9.43 10.87 13.57
N VAL A 212 -9.00 12.12 13.46
CA VAL A 212 -7.66 12.61 13.81
C VAL A 212 -7.78 13.82 14.73
N LYS A 213 -6.74 14.10 15.52
CA LYS A 213 -6.74 15.21 16.50
C LYS A 213 -6.85 16.57 15.83
N ARG A 214 -6.31 16.75 14.64
CA ARG A 214 -6.34 18.01 13.87
C ARG A 214 -6.42 17.72 12.39
N GLY A 215 -7.10 18.58 11.64
CA GLY A 215 -7.24 18.43 10.19
C GLY A 215 -8.31 17.41 9.78
N ARG A 216 -8.13 16.86 8.61
CA ARG A 216 -9.04 15.83 8.02
C ARG A 216 -8.19 14.69 7.50
N MET A 217 -8.69 13.47 7.67
CA MET A 217 -8.05 12.26 7.16
C MET A 217 -9.13 11.35 6.56
N PHE A 218 -8.78 10.69 5.46
CA PHE A 218 -9.66 9.72 4.81
C PHE A 218 -8.93 8.39 4.68
N SER A 219 -9.65 7.29 4.89
CA SER A 219 -9.22 5.99 4.41
C SER A 219 -9.59 5.85 2.94
N MET A 220 -8.63 5.43 2.13
CA MET A 220 -8.83 5.05 0.73
C MET A 220 -8.82 3.53 0.63
N PRO A 221 -9.75 2.95 -0.15
CA PRO A 221 -9.79 1.49 -0.33
C PRO A 221 -8.53 0.94 -1.00
N TYR A 222 -7.54 0.57 -0.20
CA TYR A 222 -6.37 -0.21 -0.65
C TYR A 222 -6.71 -1.70 -0.57
N SER A 223 -6.12 -2.54 -1.41
CA SER A 223 -6.41 -3.97 -1.43
C SER A 223 -5.25 -4.80 -0.93
N GLN A 224 -5.54 -5.70 -0.01
CA GLN A 224 -4.67 -6.81 0.36
C GLN A 224 -4.84 -8.00 -0.59
N GLU A 225 -6.04 -8.15 -1.17
CA GLU A 225 -6.36 -9.26 -2.08
C GLU A 225 -5.82 -9.02 -3.50
N ILE A 226 -6.02 -7.82 -4.05
CA ILE A 226 -5.48 -7.43 -5.36
C ILE A 226 -4.14 -6.72 -5.18
N ASN A 227 -3.23 -7.43 -4.51
CA ASN A 227 -1.86 -7.03 -4.26
C ASN A 227 -0.93 -8.20 -4.64
N ASP A 228 0.03 -7.94 -5.51
CA ASP A 228 0.88 -8.99 -6.09
C ASP A 228 1.81 -9.66 -5.08
N ILE A 229 2.23 -8.99 -3.99
CA ILE A 229 3.03 -9.62 -2.93
C ILE A 229 2.21 -10.68 -2.19
N PRO A 230 1.08 -10.37 -1.52
CA PRO A 230 0.26 -11.40 -0.88
C PRO A 230 -0.17 -12.50 -1.85
N ALA A 231 -0.63 -12.13 -3.05
CA ALA A 231 -1.13 -13.10 -4.01
C ALA A 231 -0.04 -14.05 -4.51
N MET A 232 1.10 -13.52 -4.98
CA MET A 232 2.13 -14.36 -5.61
C MET A 232 3.13 -14.94 -4.62
N LEU A 233 3.52 -14.21 -3.57
CA LEU A 233 4.50 -14.67 -2.59
C LEU A 233 3.87 -15.31 -1.35
N GLY A 234 2.72 -14.82 -0.93
CA GLY A 234 1.98 -15.36 0.22
C GLY A 234 1.16 -16.59 -0.16
N LEU A 235 0.27 -16.44 -1.15
CA LEU A 235 -0.66 -17.48 -1.58
C LEU A 235 -0.15 -18.31 -2.77
N HIS A 236 1.07 -18.03 -3.27
CA HIS A 236 1.73 -18.73 -4.38
C HIS A 236 0.90 -18.78 -5.68
N GLN A 237 0.08 -17.76 -5.92
CA GLN A 237 -0.69 -17.66 -7.15
C GLN A 237 0.23 -17.41 -8.35
N SER A 238 -0.08 -18.02 -9.50
CA SER A 238 0.62 -17.71 -10.74
C SER A 238 0.30 -16.28 -11.19
N ALA A 239 1.15 -15.71 -12.03
CA ALA A 239 0.90 -14.39 -12.63
C ALA A 239 -0.39 -14.37 -13.48
N GLU A 240 -0.70 -15.48 -14.14
CA GLU A 240 -1.95 -15.66 -14.88
C GLU A 240 -3.16 -15.60 -13.95
N ARG A 241 -3.11 -16.33 -12.81
CA ARG A 241 -4.19 -16.31 -11.83
C ARG A 241 -4.34 -14.92 -11.21
N PHE A 242 -3.25 -14.23 -10.90
CA PHE A 242 -3.33 -12.86 -10.40
C PHE A 242 -3.96 -11.90 -11.42
N GLY A 243 -3.60 -12.02 -12.70
CA GLY A 243 -4.27 -11.26 -13.77
C GLY A 243 -5.78 -11.56 -13.85
N GLN A 244 -6.17 -12.84 -13.67
CA GLN A 244 -7.58 -13.23 -13.60
C GLN A 244 -8.28 -12.69 -12.35
N MET A 245 -7.63 -12.70 -11.18
CA MET A 245 -8.16 -12.09 -9.95
C MET A 245 -8.47 -10.60 -10.13
N ILE A 246 -7.61 -9.87 -10.83
CA ILE A 246 -7.87 -8.47 -11.16
C ILE A 246 -9.14 -8.33 -12.02
N CYS A 247 -9.32 -9.18 -13.03
CA CYS A 247 -10.51 -9.17 -13.89
C CYS A 247 -11.77 -9.53 -13.10
N ASP A 248 -11.73 -10.60 -12.32
CA ASP A 248 -12.85 -11.10 -11.51
C ASP A 248 -13.32 -10.04 -10.50
N GLN A 249 -12.36 -9.41 -9.78
CA GLN A 249 -12.64 -8.32 -8.84
C GLN A 249 -13.27 -7.12 -9.54
N PHE A 250 -12.73 -6.74 -10.70
CA PHE A 250 -13.26 -5.65 -11.49
C PHE A 250 -14.69 -5.90 -11.94
N ASP A 251 -14.99 -7.09 -12.47
CA ASP A 251 -16.31 -7.40 -12.99
C ASP A 251 -17.38 -7.33 -11.89
N VAL A 252 -17.10 -7.85 -10.69
CA VAL A 252 -18.02 -7.77 -9.54
C VAL A 252 -18.21 -6.33 -9.08
N LEU A 253 -17.12 -5.56 -8.92
CA LEU A 253 -17.22 -4.16 -8.50
C LEU A 253 -17.90 -3.29 -9.55
N TYR A 254 -17.78 -3.64 -10.85
CA TYR A 254 -18.49 -2.97 -11.93
C TYR A 254 -19.99 -3.21 -11.88
N GLU A 255 -20.43 -4.43 -11.55
CA GLU A 255 -21.85 -4.77 -11.32
C GLU A 255 -22.39 -4.05 -10.09
N ASP A 256 -21.70 -4.11 -8.97
CA ASP A 256 -22.07 -3.43 -7.72
C ASP A 256 -22.10 -1.91 -7.88
N GLY A 257 -21.18 -1.36 -8.66
CA GLY A 257 -21.05 0.05 -8.96
C GLY A 257 -22.25 0.66 -9.67
N ALA A 258 -23.10 -0.15 -10.32
CA ALA A 258 -24.36 0.29 -10.87
C ALA A 258 -25.33 0.80 -9.79
N LYS A 259 -25.28 0.24 -8.58
CA LYS A 259 -26.08 0.66 -7.43
C LYS A 259 -25.44 1.84 -6.73
N THR A 260 -24.19 1.73 -6.35
CA THR A 260 -23.42 2.78 -5.68
C THR A 260 -21.94 2.61 -6.03
N GLY A 261 -21.26 3.69 -6.40
CA GLY A 261 -19.89 3.67 -6.90
C GLY A 261 -18.93 2.95 -5.98
N ARG A 262 -17.95 2.27 -6.59
CA ARG A 262 -16.87 1.53 -5.93
C ARG A 262 -15.52 2.13 -6.28
N VAL A 263 -14.53 1.89 -5.42
CA VAL A 263 -13.12 2.07 -5.74
C VAL A 263 -12.49 0.69 -5.88
N MET A 264 -11.77 0.49 -6.96
CA MET A 264 -10.92 -0.69 -7.15
C MET A 264 -9.47 -0.28 -7.10
N SER A 265 -8.74 -0.70 -6.10
CA SER A 265 -7.29 -0.57 -6.07
C SER A 265 -6.59 -1.79 -6.67
N ILE A 266 -5.51 -1.53 -7.42
CA ILE A 266 -4.62 -2.56 -7.97
C ILE A 266 -3.22 -2.25 -7.47
N CYS A 267 -2.71 -3.08 -6.57
CA CYS A 267 -1.46 -2.86 -5.86
C CYS A 267 -0.36 -3.73 -6.47
N THR A 268 0.70 -3.10 -6.94
CA THR A 268 1.73 -3.80 -7.72
C THR A 268 3.13 -3.36 -7.33
N HIS A 269 4.09 -4.29 -7.47
CA HIS A 269 5.51 -4.05 -7.19
C HIS A 269 6.33 -4.32 -8.45
N PRO A 270 7.18 -3.38 -8.89
CA PRO A 270 7.93 -3.51 -10.13
C PRO A 270 8.83 -4.75 -10.21
N PHE A 271 9.35 -5.23 -9.09
CA PHE A 271 10.17 -6.45 -9.06
C PHE A 271 9.34 -7.74 -9.26
N LEU A 272 8.01 -7.68 -9.12
CA LEU A 272 7.08 -8.79 -9.35
C LEU A 272 6.40 -8.67 -10.72
N VAL A 273 5.41 -7.79 -10.86
CA VAL A 273 4.66 -7.68 -12.12
C VAL A 273 5.50 -7.13 -13.27
N GLY A 274 6.59 -6.41 -12.97
CA GLY A 274 7.53 -5.93 -13.98
C GLY A 274 8.41 -7.03 -14.61
N GLN A 275 8.36 -8.28 -14.13
CA GLN A 275 9.05 -9.41 -14.77
C GLN A 275 8.43 -9.74 -16.13
N PRO A 276 9.25 -10.12 -17.18
CA PRO A 276 8.75 -10.31 -18.54
C PRO A 276 7.58 -11.28 -18.64
N HIS A 277 7.67 -12.43 -17.98
CA HIS A 277 6.63 -13.47 -18.02
C HIS A 277 5.36 -13.09 -17.24
N ARG A 278 5.44 -12.14 -16.33
CA ARG A 278 4.31 -11.68 -15.50
C ARG A 278 3.61 -10.46 -16.10
N SER A 279 4.38 -9.55 -16.68
CA SER A 279 3.87 -8.27 -17.19
C SER A 279 2.81 -8.41 -18.28
N LYS A 280 2.84 -9.50 -19.08
CA LYS A 280 1.81 -9.77 -20.09
C LYS A 280 0.41 -9.98 -19.49
N TYR A 281 0.31 -10.59 -18.30
CA TYR A 281 -0.96 -10.83 -17.62
C TYR A 281 -1.48 -9.56 -16.97
N PHE A 282 -0.57 -8.75 -16.42
CA PHE A 282 -0.89 -7.40 -15.96
C PHE A 282 -1.45 -6.54 -17.11
N ALA A 283 -0.79 -6.51 -18.27
CA ALA A 283 -1.28 -5.79 -19.42
C ALA A 283 -2.66 -6.28 -19.90
N LYS A 284 -2.91 -7.61 -19.90
CA LYS A 284 -4.22 -8.17 -20.24
C LYS A 284 -5.31 -7.73 -19.27
N ALA A 285 -5.02 -7.70 -17.97
CA ALA A 285 -5.97 -7.24 -16.95
C ALA A 285 -6.31 -5.75 -17.12
N LEU A 286 -5.30 -4.91 -17.39
CA LEU A 286 -5.55 -3.49 -17.68
C LEU A 286 -6.37 -3.29 -18.96
N ALA A 287 -6.10 -4.07 -20.02
CA ALA A 287 -6.90 -4.06 -21.24
C ALA A 287 -8.37 -4.43 -20.99
N HIS A 288 -8.62 -5.44 -20.13
CA HIS A 288 -9.98 -5.83 -19.74
C HIS A 288 -10.72 -4.65 -19.07
N ILE A 289 -10.08 -4.02 -18.07
CA ILE A 289 -10.66 -2.87 -17.35
C ILE A 289 -10.95 -1.71 -18.29
N THR A 290 -9.96 -1.31 -19.10
CA THR A 290 -10.08 -0.12 -19.97
C THR A 290 -10.96 -0.35 -21.21
N SER A 291 -11.40 -1.56 -21.46
CA SER A 291 -12.39 -1.86 -22.51
C SER A 291 -13.83 -1.46 -22.12
N ARG A 292 -14.09 -1.18 -20.82
CA ARG A 292 -15.41 -0.78 -20.31
C ARG A 292 -15.57 0.74 -20.36
N GLN A 293 -16.79 1.23 -20.68
CA GLN A 293 -17.05 2.67 -20.81
C GLN A 293 -17.23 3.37 -19.46
N ASP A 294 -18.01 2.80 -18.56
CA ASP A 294 -18.39 3.43 -17.28
C ASP A 294 -17.31 3.22 -16.19
N VAL A 295 -16.05 3.48 -16.54
CA VAL A 295 -14.88 3.36 -15.67
C VAL A 295 -14.17 4.70 -15.57
N TRP A 296 -13.84 5.09 -14.36
CA TRP A 296 -13.04 6.27 -14.10
C TRP A 296 -11.65 5.85 -13.62
N VAL A 297 -10.65 5.89 -14.49
CA VAL A 297 -9.26 5.72 -14.12
C VAL A 297 -8.77 7.02 -13.48
N ALA A 298 -8.45 6.97 -12.18
CA ALA A 298 -8.17 8.15 -11.40
C ALA A 298 -6.99 7.95 -10.44
N THR A 299 -6.34 9.06 -10.08
CA THR A 299 -5.38 9.08 -8.98
C THR A 299 -6.10 9.15 -7.63
N GLY A 300 -5.39 8.80 -6.55
CA GLY A 300 -5.95 8.85 -5.19
C GLY A 300 -6.45 10.24 -4.81
N GLY A 301 -5.69 11.28 -5.17
CA GLY A 301 -6.06 12.67 -4.93
C GLY A 301 -7.34 13.08 -5.67
N GLU A 302 -7.52 12.65 -6.93
CA GLU A 302 -8.74 12.92 -7.69
C GLU A 302 -9.96 12.25 -7.06
N ILE A 303 -9.82 11.00 -6.60
CA ILE A 303 -10.90 10.27 -5.93
C ILE A 303 -11.30 10.98 -4.64
N ILE A 304 -10.33 11.38 -3.82
CA ILE A 304 -10.59 12.09 -2.55
C ILE A 304 -11.20 13.47 -2.80
N ASP A 305 -10.74 14.22 -3.80
CA ASP A 305 -11.31 15.53 -4.12
C ASP A 305 -12.77 15.41 -4.55
N TRP A 306 -13.08 14.44 -5.40
CA TRP A 306 -14.46 14.15 -5.78
C TRP A 306 -15.32 13.75 -4.57
N TYR A 307 -14.81 12.85 -3.74
CA TYR A 307 -15.52 12.41 -2.53
C TYR A 307 -15.79 13.58 -1.56
N LYS A 308 -14.79 14.42 -1.30
CA LYS A 308 -14.90 15.60 -0.45
C LYS A 308 -15.96 16.58 -0.97
N GLN A 309 -15.96 16.84 -2.27
CA GLN A 309 -16.85 17.81 -2.90
C GLN A 309 -18.32 17.37 -2.86
N HIS A 310 -18.60 16.07 -2.99
CA HIS A 310 -19.96 15.59 -3.22
C HIS A 310 -20.59 14.85 -2.04
N TYR A 311 -19.79 14.34 -1.09
CA TYR A 311 -20.26 13.43 -0.04
C TYR A 311 -19.91 13.86 1.38
N LEU A 312 -19.02 14.81 1.56
CA LEU A 312 -18.88 15.45 2.87
C LEU A 312 -19.92 16.57 2.97
N LYS A 313 -20.87 16.39 3.88
CA LYS A 313 -21.71 17.52 4.33
C LYS A 313 -20.77 18.59 4.89
N GLN A 314 -20.87 19.80 4.34
CA GLN A 314 -20.17 20.98 4.86
C GLN A 314 -20.55 21.26 6.30
#